data_02a9d63cb134f3374f249d22ca308773
#
_entry.id   02a9d63cb134f3374f249d22ca308773
#
_cell.length_a   1.000
_cell.length_b   1.000
_cell.length_c   1.000
_cell.angle_alpha   90.00
_cell.angle_beta   90.00
_cell.angle_gamma   90.00
#
_symmetry.space_group_name_H-M   'P 1'
#
loop_
_entity.id
_entity.type
_entity.pdbx_description
1 polymer ?
#
loop_
_entity_poly.entity_id
_entity_poly.type
_entity_poly.pdbx_seq_one_letter_code
_entity_poly.pdbx_strand_id
1 'polypeptide(L)'
;LGPFWFFYTVCQFSDIQGTIKVDNAKPANSSVDVTIPVSSLNTNVKALDEHLAKAEWFDAAKYPTITFKSTKVEPKKDKKHFKITGNLTVKGITKPVVLDAVLNKQGEHPMTKAQSIGFNATTSFKRSDFGIASYVPNVGDKITVQITTEASVAQATPKK
;
A
#
# COMPACT_ATOMS: atom_id res chain seq x y z
N LEU A 1 9.58 -5.93 -34.50
CA LEU A 1 8.95 -5.25 -33.36
C LEU A 1 9.39 -6.00 -32.12
N GLY A 2 10.45 -5.52 -31.47
CA GLY A 2 10.97 -6.10 -30.24
C GLY A 2 10.02 -5.86 -29.05
N PRO A 3 10.15 -6.62 -27.95
CA PRO A 3 9.33 -6.41 -26.76
C PRO A 3 9.56 -4.99 -26.22
N PHE A 4 8.48 -4.38 -25.72
CA PHE A 4 8.49 -3.06 -25.08
C PHE A 4 9.21 -3.10 -23.71
N TRP A 5 10.52 -3.41 -23.71
CA TRP A 5 11.34 -3.54 -22.49
C TRP A 5 12.13 -2.25 -22.17
N PHE A 6 11.74 -1.12 -22.74
CA PHE A 6 12.58 0.07 -22.69
C PHE A 6 12.44 0.93 -21.44
N PHE A 7 11.43 0.74 -20.59
CA PHE A 7 11.25 1.53 -19.36
C PHE A 7 10.32 0.84 -18.36
N TYR A 8 10.51 1.18 -17.10
CA TYR A 8 9.59 0.83 -16.03
C TYR A 8 8.58 1.96 -15.84
N THR A 9 7.30 1.65 -15.92
CA THR A 9 6.26 2.61 -15.55
C THR A 9 6.15 2.65 -14.03
N VAL A 10 6.29 3.84 -13.44
CA VAL A 10 6.07 4.09 -12.02
C VAL A 10 4.70 4.72 -11.86
N CYS A 11 3.86 4.09 -11.04
CA CYS A 11 2.58 4.65 -10.62
C CYS A 11 2.65 4.98 -9.13
N GLN A 12 2.14 6.13 -8.74
CA GLN A 12 2.03 6.53 -7.34
C GLN A 12 0.56 6.63 -6.94
N PHE A 13 0.25 6.28 -5.70
CA PHE A 13 -1.01 6.61 -5.05
C PHE A 13 -0.70 7.64 -3.97
N SER A 14 -1.25 8.83 -4.10
CA SER A 14 -0.93 9.98 -3.24
C SER A 14 -1.86 10.09 -2.02
N ASP A 15 -3.00 9.42 -2.06
CA ASP A 15 -3.97 9.42 -0.95
C ASP A 15 -4.05 8.02 -0.35
N ILE A 16 -3.63 7.91 0.92
CA ILE A 16 -3.66 6.67 1.69
C ILE A 16 -4.32 6.99 3.02
N GLN A 17 -5.42 6.30 3.30
CA GLN A 17 -6.16 6.45 4.54
C GLN A 17 -6.16 5.13 5.30
N GLY A 18 -6.06 5.19 6.63
CA GLY A 18 -6.08 3.97 7.40
C GLY A 18 -5.68 4.13 8.85
N THR A 19 -5.58 3.00 9.51
CA THR A 19 -5.22 2.92 10.92
C THR A 19 -4.11 1.90 11.13
N ILE A 20 -3.10 2.29 11.88
CA ILE A 20 -2.06 1.39 12.39
C ILE A 20 -2.24 1.31 13.90
N LYS A 21 -2.57 0.12 14.40
CA LYS A 21 -2.60 -0.16 15.85
C LYS A 21 -1.27 -0.80 16.24
N VAL A 22 -0.55 -0.19 17.16
CA VAL A 22 0.77 -0.64 17.61
C VAL A 22 0.67 -1.15 19.03
N ASP A 23 1.05 -2.40 19.26
CA ASP A 23 1.25 -2.97 20.59
C ASP A 23 2.76 -3.13 20.83
N ASN A 24 3.33 -2.21 21.58
CA ASN A 24 4.77 -2.21 21.88
C ASN A 24 5.20 -3.37 22.79
N ALA A 25 4.28 -3.87 23.64
CA ALA A 25 4.54 -4.99 24.54
C ALA A 25 4.50 -6.33 23.80
N LYS A 26 3.54 -6.47 22.87
CA LYS A 26 3.35 -7.66 22.04
C LYS A 26 3.16 -7.25 20.58
N PRO A 27 4.25 -6.97 19.84
CA PRO A 27 4.16 -6.47 18.46
C PRO A 27 3.33 -7.35 17.51
N ALA A 28 3.22 -8.65 17.81
CA ALA A 28 2.36 -9.56 17.06
C ALA A 28 0.84 -9.24 17.15
N ASN A 29 0.42 -8.46 18.15
CA ASN A 29 -0.95 -7.97 18.29
C ASN A 29 -1.21 -6.68 17.50
N SER A 30 -0.19 -6.12 16.87
CA SER A 30 -0.33 -4.93 16.02
C SER A 30 -1.15 -5.25 14.78
N SER A 31 -1.77 -4.22 14.20
CA SER A 31 -2.58 -4.38 12.99
C SER A 31 -2.49 -3.16 12.09
N VAL A 32 -2.71 -3.40 10.80
CA VAL A 32 -2.75 -2.38 9.74
C VAL A 32 -4.04 -2.56 8.95
N ASP A 33 -4.77 -1.48 8.77
CA ASP A 33 -5.99 -1.42 7.94
C ASP A 33 -5.90 -0.16 7.08
N VAL A 34 -5.86 -0.31 5.76
CA VAL A 34 -5.57 0.76 4.81
C VAL A 34 -6.57 0.74 3.66
N THR A 35 -7.02 1.91 3.26
CA THR A 35 -7.83 2.16 2.07
C THR A 35 -7.14 3.20 1.19
N ILE A 36 -7.04 2.89 -0.10
CA ILE A 36 -6.40 3.74 -1.11
C ILE A 36 -7.42 4.02 -2.20
N PRO A 37 -7.85 5.27 -2.41
CA PRO A 37 -8.69 5.64 -3.55
C PRO A 37 -7.94 5.41 -4.86
N VAL A 38 -8.55 4.69 -5.80
CA VAL A 38 -7.97 4.47 -7.14
C VAL A 38 -7.79 5.81 -7.87
N SER A 39 -8.64 6.79 -7.57
CA SER A 39 -8.55 8.15 -8.12
C SER A 39 -7.29 8.91 -7.73
N SER A 40 -6.55 8.44 -6.70
CA SER A 40 -5.27 9.03 -6.29
C SER A 40 -4.07 8.50 -7.10
N LEU A 41 -4.32 7.62 -8.08
CA LEU A 41 -3.30 7.11 -8.98
C LEU A 41 -2.73 8.24 -9.84
N ASN A 42 -1.41 8.30 -9.94
CA ASN A 42 -0.68 9.28 -10.71
C ASN A 42 0.56 8.64 -11.34
N THR A 43 0.65 8.67 -12.66
CA THR A 43 1.81 8.23 -13.45
C THR A 43 2.61 9.42 -13.99
N ASN A 44 2.21 10.66 -13.69
CA ASN A 44 2.66 11.89 -14.33
C ASN A 44 2.30 12.00 -15.83
N VAL A 45 1.45 11.11 -16.33
CA VAL A 45 0.91 11.12 -17.69
C VAL A 45 -0.60 10.98 -17.62
N LYS A 46 -1.32 12.09 -17.74
CA LYS A 46 -2.78 12.12 -17.57
C LYS A 46 -3.52 11.10 -18.44
N ALA A 47 -3.11 10.95 -19.71
CA ALA A 47 -3.72 9.97 -20.61
C ALA A 47 -3.53 8.52 -20.13
N LEU A 48 -2.42 8.22 -19.45
CA LEU A 48 -2.16 6.91 -18.86
C LEU A 48 -2.99 6.70 -17.60
N ASP A 49 -3.14 7.73 -16.76
CA ASP A 49 -3.99 7.67 -15.56
C ASP A 49 -5.44 7.38 -15.94
N GLU A 50 -5.98 8.07 -16.96
CA GLU A 50 -7.30 7.84 -17.51
C GLU A 50 -7.44 6.43 -18.12
N HIS A 51 -6.40 5.93 -18.77
CA HIS A 51 -6.38 4.58 -19.32
C HIS A 51 -6.40 3.51 -18.23
N LEU A 52 -5.61 3.68 -17.18
CA LEU A 52 -5.53 2.75 -16.05
C LEU A 52 -6.83 2.72 -15.21
N ALA A 53 -7.64 3.78 -15.24
CA ALA A 53 -8.94 3.82 -14.57
C ALA A 53 -10.03 2.98 -15.26
N LYS A 54 -9.82 2.57 -16.50
CA LYS A 54 -10.82 1.82 -17.30
C LYS A 54 -11.02 0.38 -16.81
N ALA A 55 -12.09 -0.24 -17.32
CA ALA A 55 -12.55 -1.57 -16.92
C ALA A 55 -11.51 -2.69 -17.13
N GLU A 56 -10.68 -2.58 -18.16
CA GLU A 56 -9.61 -3.56 -18.42
C GLU A 56 -8.44 -3.47 -17.44
N TRP A 57 -8.36 -2.37 -16.65
CA TRP A 57 -7.33 -2.13 -15.63
C TRP A 57 -7.94 -2.13 -14.23
N PHE A 58 -7.95 -0.98 -13.56
CA PHE A 58 -8.47 -0.89 -12.18
C PHE A 58 -9.99 -0.87 -12.10
N ASP A 59 -10.69 -0.56 -13.18
CA ASP A 59 -12.17 -0.40 -13.20
C ASP A 59 -12.66 0.51 -12.06
N ALA A 60 -12.08 1.73 -12.04
CA ALA A 60 -12.28 2.67 -10.93
C ALA A 60 -13.74 3.07 -10.71
N ALA A 61 -14.59 3.01 -11.76
CA ALA A 61 -16.00 3.30 -11.66
C ALA A 61 -16.76 2.24 -10.83
N LYS A 62 -16.35 0.98 -10.92
CA LYS A 62 -16.95 -0.14 -10.19
C LYS A 62 -16.22 -0.44 -8.88
N TYR A 63 -14.89 -0.27 -8.87
CA TYR A 63 -14.03 -0.58 -7.73
C TYR A 63 -13.18 0.65 -7.38
N PRO A 64 -13.76 1.65 -6.71
CA PRO A 64 -13.12 2.95 -6.49
C PRO A 64 -11.97 2.90 -5.47
N THR A 65 -11.80 1.79 -4.75
CA THR A 65 -10.80 1.66 -3.68
C THR A 65 -10.01 0.36 -3.78
N ILE A 66 -8.75 0.46 -3.36
CA ILE A 66 -7.88 -0.68 -3.03
C ILE A 66 -7.83 -0.75 -1.50
N THR A 67 -7.90 -1.94 -0.92
CA THR A 67 -7.83 -2.12 0.54
C THR A 67 -6.78 -3.15 0.91
N PHE A 68 -6.12 -2.92 2.05
CA PHE A 68 -5.24 -3.89 2.68
C PHE A 68 -5.59 -4.02 4.16
N LYS A 69 -5.78 -5.24 4.63
CA LYS A 69 -6.05 -5.55 6.02
C LYS A 69 -5.13 -6.66 6.50
N SER A 70 -4.30 -6.35 7.50
CA SER A 70 -3.38 -7.33 8.07
C SER A 70 -4.12 -8.45 8.77
N THR A 71 -3.60 -9.67 8.63
CA THR A 71 -4.08 -10.87 9.33
C THR A 71 -3.05 -11.38 10.32
N LYS A 72 -1.76 -11.06 10.11
CA LYS A 72 -0.67 -11.48 10.98
C LYS A 72 0.49 -10.49 10.92
N VAL A 73 1.06 -10.18 12.06
CA VAL A 73 2.28 -9.36 12.20
C VAL A 73 3.35 -10.18 12.91
N GLU A 74 4.48 -10.39 12.27
CA GLU A 74 5.60 -11.17 12.77
C GLU A 74 6.83 -10.28 12.91
N PRO A 75 7.20 -9.87 14.14
CA PRO A 75 8.43 -9.12 14.35
C PRO A 75 9.66 -10.02 14.12
N LYS A 76 10.70 -9.49 13.48
CA LYS A 76 12.02 -10.14 13.39
C LYS A 76 12.83 -9.89 14.66
N LYS A 77 13.97 -10.60 14.80
CA LYS A 77 14.81 -10.56 16.03
C LYS A 77 15.30 -9.17 16.40
N ASP A 78 15.51 -8.29 15.43
CA ASP A 78 15.99 -6.92 15.63
C ASP A 78 14.90 -5.93 16.07
N LYS A 79 13.63 -6.36 16.13
CA LYS A 79 12.45 -5.56 16.50
C LYS A 79 12.23 -4.31 15.61
N LYS A 80 12.95 -4.21 14.51
CA LYS A 80 12.80 -3.14 13.51
C LYS A 80 12.17 -3.64 12.23
N HIS A 81 12.41 -4.91 11.88
CA HIS A 81 11.82 -5.55 10.70
C HIS A 81 10.60 -6.38 11.08
N PHE A 82 9.57 -6.30 10.24
CA PHE A 82 8.30 -6.99 10.43
C PHE A 82 7.89 -7.67 9.13
N LYS A 83 7.39 -8.87 9.24
CA LYS A 83 6.66 -9.53 8.16
C LYS A 83 5.17 -9.36 8.45
N ILE A 84 4.47 -8.63 7.58
CA ILE A 84 3.04 -8.35 7.75
C ILE A 84 2.29 -9.10 6.65
N THR A 85 1.58 -10.13 7.03
CA THR A 85 0.67 -10.85 6.13
C THR A 85 -0.70 -10.19 6.19
N GLY A 86 -1.35 -10.01 5.06
CA GLY A 86 -2.68 -9.41 5.01
C GLY A 86 -3.40 -9.70 3.71
N ASN A 87 -4.67 -9.37 3.68
CA ASN A 87 -5.53 -9.47 2.53
C ASN A 87 -5.50 -8.16 1.75
N LEU A 88 -4.99 -8.21 0.53
CA LEU A 88 -5.05 -7.11 -0.44
C LEU A 88 -6.24 -7.33 -1.36
N THR A 89 -7.09 -6.32 -1.49
CA THR A 89 -8.22 -6.32 -2.42
C THR A 89 -7.98 -5.26 -3.49
N VAL A 90 -7.91 -5.71 -4.75
CA VAL A 90 -7.81 -4.86 -5.94
C VAL A 90 -8.86 -5.31 -6.93
N LYS A 91 -9.57 -4.38 -7.54
CA LYS A 91 -10.61 -4.68 -8.55
C LYS A 91 -11.60 -5.76 -8.08
N GLY A 92 -11.99 -5.71 -6.80
CA GLY A 92 -12.91 -6.67 -6.19
C GLY A 92 -12.35 -8.07 -5.91
N ILE A 93 -11.08 -8.34 -6.24
CA ILE A 93 -10.42 -9.62 -5.99
C ILE A 93 -9.51 -9.48 -4.78
N THR A 94 -9.67 -10.39 -3.81
CA THR A 94 -8.86 -10.43 -2.58
C THR A 94 -7.86 -11.56 -2.63
N LYS A 95 -6.59 -11.25 -2.36
CA LYS A 95 -5.50 -12.21 -2.25
C LYS A 95 -4.64 -11.92 -1.03
N PRO A 96 -4.08 -12.96 -0.40
CA PRO A 96 -3.08 -12.77 0.65
C PRO A 96 -1.78 -12.23 0.03
N VAL A 97 -1.22 -11.20 0.64
CA VAL A 97 0.11 -10.68 0.30
C VAL A 97 0.94 -10.50 1.56
N VAL A 98 2.24 -10.44 1.39
CA VAL A 98 3.21 -10.25 2.48
C VAL A 98 3.96 -8.95 2.26
N LEU A 99 3.92 -8.07 3.24
CA LEU A 99 4.74 -6.87 3.29
C LEU A 99 5.99 -7.14 4.13
N ASP A 100 7.16 -6.83 3.58
CA ASP A 100 8.39 -6.69 4.35
C ASP A 100 8.51 -5.24 4.80
N ALA A 101 8.25 -5.01 6.09
CA ALA A 101 8.21 -3.67 6.67
C ALA A 101 9.40 -3.39 7.58
N VAL A 102 9.85 -2.14 7.57
CA VAL A 102 10.91 -1.63 8.42
C VAL A 102 10.39 -0.44 9.21
N LEU A 103 10.51 -0.51 10.54
CA LEU A 103 10.24 0.62 11.43
C LEU A 103 11.42 1.59 11.35
N ASN A 104 11.18 2.77 10.80
CA ASN A 104 12.19 3.81 10.70
C ASN A 104 12.39 4.53 12.04
N LYS A 105 11.28 5.03 12.60
CA LYS A 105 11.29 5.76 13.89
C LYS A 105 9.91 5.69 14.53
N GLN A 106 9.92 5.69 15.86
CA GLN A 106 8.75 5.90 16.70
C GLN A 106 9.10 6.91 17.78
N GLY A 107 8.23 7.87 18.04
CA GLY A 107 8.41 8.89 19.07
C GLY A 107 7.62 10.15 18.82
N GLU A 108 7.91 11.18 19.60
CA GLU A 108 7.29 12.50 19.45
C GLU A 108 7.79 13.18 18.16
N HIS A 109 6.83 13.64 17.33
CA HIS A 109 7.15 14.40 16.13
C HIS A 109 7.63 15.81 16.53
N PRO A 110 8.78 16.27 16.03
CA PRO A 110 9.42 17.51 16.51
C PRO A 110 8.56 18.77 16.31
N MET A 111 7.75 18.81 15.27
CA MET A 111 6.90 19.97 14.95
C MET A 111 5.50 19.86 15.55
N THR A 112 4.82 18.73 15.39
CA THR A 112 3.42 18.56 15.82
C THR A 112 3.27 18.11 17.26
N LYS A 113 4.37 17.64 17.88
CA LYS A 113 4.39 17.04 19.22
C LYS A 113 3.51 15.78 19.39
N ALA A 114 2.91 15.31 18.33
CA ALA A 114 2.13 14.08 18.32
C ALA A 114 3.05 12.86 18.38
N GLN A 115 2.63 11.80 19.07
CA GLN A 115 3.29 10.51 18.97
C GLN A 115 3.11 9.98 17.55
N SER A 116 4.22 9.74 16.88
CA SER A 116 4.27 9.36 15.46
C SER A 116 5.11 8.11 15.26
N ILE A 117 4.84 7.41 14.18
CA ILE A 117 5.56 6.20 13.79
C ILE A 117 5.74 6.20 12.27
N GLY A 118 6.96 5.97 11.81
CA GLY A 118 7.31 5.93 10.40
C GLY A 118 7.76 4.55 9.96
N PHE A 119 7.25 4.08 8.83
CA PHE A 119 7.57 2.80 8.21
C PHE A 119 7.91 2.93 6.75
N ASN A 120 8.80 2.06 6.30
CA ASN A 120 8.90 1.68 4.90
C ASN A 120 8.47 0.22 4.77
N ALA A 121 7.82 -0.12 3.66
CA ALA A 121 7.50 -1.50 3.36
C ALA A 121 7.61 -1.79 1.86
N THR A 122 7.88 -3.05 1.53
CA THR A 122 7.95 -3.54 0.16
C THR A 122 7.14 -4.82 0.01
N THR A 123 6.57 -5.00 -1.18
CA THR A 123 5.95 -6.27 -1.58
C THR A 123 6.02 -6.44 -3.09
N SER A 124 5.82 -7.66 -3.55
CA SER A 124 5.67 -7.97 -4.99
C SER A 124 4.58 -9.00 -5.18
N PHE A 125 3.81 -8.83 -6.25
CA PHE A 125 2.76 -9.77 -6.65
C PHE A 125 2.53 -9.67 -8.17
N LYS A 126 1.72 -10.54 -8.72
CA LYS A 126 1.29 -10.48 -10.12
C LYS A 126 0.00 -9.70 -10.24
N ARG A 127 -0.07 -8.74 -11.16
CA ARG A 127 -1.30 -7.98 -11.43
C ARG A 127 -2.41 -8.86 -11.99
N SER A 128 -2.04 -9.93 -12.72
CA SER A 128 -2.99 -10.92 -13.25
C SER A 128 -3.74 -11.66 -12.14
N ASP A 129 -3.15 -11.84 -10.94
CA ASP A 129 -3.82 -12.45 -9.78
C ASP A 129 -5.04 -11.63 -9.32
N PHE A 130 -5.11 -10.35 -9.70
CA PHE A 130 -6.22 -9.43 -9.41
C PHE A 130 -7.07 -9.11 -10.65
N GLY A 131 -7.02 -9.97 -11.67
CA GLY A 131 -7.84 -9.79 -12.88
C GLY A 131 -7.36 -8.65 -13.78
N ILE A 132 -6.16 -8.11 -13.58
CA ILE A 132 -5.54 -7.10 -14.44
C ILE A 132 -4.51 -7.80 -15.33
N ALA A 133 -5.01 -8.53 -16.35
CA ALA A 133 -4.18 -9.36 -17.22
C ALA A 133 -3.98 -8.78 -18.63
N SER A 134 -4.50 -7.58 -18.91
CA SER A 134 -4.40 -6.94 -20.23
C SER A 134 -2.94 -6.81 -20.64
N TYR A 135 -2.65 -7.23 -21.88
CA TYR A 135 -1.32 -7.19 -22.51
C TYR A 135 -0.22 -8.03 -21.82
N VAL A 136 -0.56 -9.00 -20.96
CA VAL A 136 0.41 -9.99 -20.48
C VAL A 136 0.69 -11.00 -21.60
N PRO A 137 1.94 -11.38 -21.87
CA PRO A 137 3.20 -11.00 -21.19
C PRO A 137 3.89 -9.75 -21.76
N ASN A 138 3.35 -9.12 -22.82
CA ASN A 138 4.00 -7.98 -23.49
C ASN A 138 4.20 -6.77 -22.56
N VAL A 139 3.27 -6.58 -21.60
CA VAL A 139 3.44 -5.68 -20.47
C VAL A 139 3.63 -6.53 -19.23
N GLY A 140 4.67 -6.26 -18.47
CA GLY A 140 5.09 -7.09 -17.33
C GLY A 140 3.95 -7.38 -16.34
N ASP A 141 3.88 -8.61 -15.87
CA ASP A 141 2.87 -9.07 -14.93
C ASP A 141 3.25 -8.78 -13.47
N LYS A 142 4.56 -8.83 -13.16
CA LYS A 142 5.05 -8.59 -11.81
C LYS A 142 4.98 -7.10 -11.46
N ILE A 143 4.32 -6.81 -10.35
CA ILE A 143 4.27 -5.49 -9.71
C ILE A 143 5.15 -5.53 -8.46
N THR A 144 6.00 -4.51 -8.30
CA THR A 144 6.73 -4.25 -7.06
C THR A 144 6.19 -2.98 -6.45
N VAL A 145 5.79 -3.05 -5.19
CA VAL A 145 5.23 -1.92 -4.45
C VAL A 145 6.22 -1.49 -3.38
N GLN A 146 6.49 -0.19 -3.33
CA GLN A 146 7.24 0.46 -2.26
C GLN A 146 6.30 1.40 -1.51
N ILE A 147 6.30 1.30 -0.21
CA ILE A 147 5.45 2.08 0.68
C ILE A 147 6.34 2.87 1.62
N THR A 148 6.07 4.16 1.73
CA THR A 148 6.62 5.03 2.77
C THR A 148 5.46 5.70 3.46
N THR A 149 5.36 5.58 4.76
CA THR A 149 4.24 6.13 5.50
C THR A 149 4.67 6.63 6.87
N GLU A 150 3.99 7.67 7.32
CA GLU A 150 4.00 8.15 8.69
C GLU A 150 2.57 8.16 9.21
N ALA A 151 2.39 7.66 10.43
CA ALA A 151 1.13 7.71 11.15
C ALA A 151 1.33 8.42 12.47
N SER A 152 0.37 9.24 12.85
CA SER A 152 0.37 9.96 14.12
C SER A 152 -0.87 9.62 14.93
N VAL A 153 -0.73 9.63 16.26
CA VAL A 153 -1.88 9.52 17.14
C VAL A 153 -2.73 10.76 16.98
N ALA A 154 -4.02 10.59 16.65
CA ALA A 154 -4.95 11.69 16.58
C ALA A 154 -4.98 12.43 17.93
N GLN A 155 -4.66 13.72 17.94
CA GLN A 155 -4.84 14.54 19.12
C GLN A 155 -6.35 14.64 19.39
N ALA A 156 -6.75 14.28 20.59
CA ALA A 156 -8.12 14.56 21.05
C ALA A 156 -8.33 16.06 20.97
N THR A 157 -9.27 16.50 20.13
CA THR A 157 -9.68 17.91 20.08
C THR A 157 -10.19 18.25 21.47
N PRO A 158 -9.67 19.30 22.15
CA PRO A 158 -10.23 19.71 23.44
C PRO A 158 -11.70 20.07 23.19
N LYS A 159 -12.61 19.38 23.87
CA LYS A 159 -14.00 19.81 23.92
C LYS A 159 -14.03 21.22 24.52
N LYS A 160 -14.42 22.21 23.72
CA LYS A 160 -14.81 23.53 24.20
C LYS A 160 -16.10 23.41 25.01
#